data_994533b1c33b30c5f04534ac40f7436d
#
_entry.id   994533b1c33b30c5f04534ac40f7436d
#
_cell.length_a   1.000
_cell.length_b   1.000
_cell.length_c   1.000
_cell.angle_alpha   90.00
_cell.angle_beta   90.00
_cell.angle_gamma   90.00
#
_symmetry.space_group_name_H-M   'P 1'
#
loop_
_entity.id
_entity.type
_entity.pdbx_description
1 polymer ?
#
loop_
_entity_poly.entity_id
_entity_poly.type
_entity_poly.pdbx_seq_one_letter_code
_entity_poly.pdbx_strand_id
1 'polypeptide(L)'
;MSTRRDFLKGVGLATAGLTLTPGNVFAMTSKETKHAKGEKVKIAYIGIGNRGEQNINEFAKTNMVDVVALCDVDLQGKQCQKVLAKYPNAKRYTDFRKLFEEYADHFDAVAVSTPDHTHFFVVMMAMKYGKHVYCEKPLMRTFQEGELLIEMANRHPEVVTQLGNQGHSEGNYFQFKAWQEAGIIKDVTSVVAHMNNDRRWHKYDWNMIKMPEGDAIPQGMDWDVWHGGVRYHNFSKLFHQGDWRSWYDFGMGALGDWGAHLLDTVQSTPAIWQGERVFSIPW
;
A
#
# COMPACT_ATOMS: atom_id res chain seq x y z
N MET A 1 -10.78 22.95 -6.92
CA MET A 1 -10.59 21.75 -6.06
C MET A 1 -10.99 20.54 -6.86
N SER A 2 -10.07 19.63 -7.13
CA SER A 2 -10.40 18.35 -7.76
C SER A 2 -11.23 17.51 -6.78
N THR A 3 -12.42 17.12 -7.19
CA THR A 3 -13.29 16.29 -6.35
C THR A 3 -12.92 14.81 -6.52
N ARG A 4 -13.32 13.96 -5.56
CA ARG A 4 -13.23 12.50 -5.67
C ARG A 4 -13.75 12.00 -7.04
N ARG A 5 -14.83 12.59 -7.54
CA ARG A 5 -15.43 12.24 -8.81
C ARG A 5 -14.52 12.60 -9.99
N ASP A 6 -13.81 13.73 -9.92
CA ASP A 6 -12.88 14.15 -10.96
C ASP A 6 -11.62 13.28 -10.97
N PHE A 7 -11.15 12.89 -9.77
CA PHE A 7 -10.06 11.94 -9.61
C PHE A 7 -10.41 10.56 -10.19
N LEU A 8 -11.59 10.02 -9.85
CA LEU A 8 -12.06 8.74 -10.39
C LEU A 8 -12.28 8.79 -11.91
N LYS A 9 -12.76 9.91 -12.45
CA LYS A 9 -12.82 10.12 -13.90
C LYS A 9 -11.44 10.17 -14.53
N GLY A 10 -10.46 10.79 -13.86
CA GLY A 10 -9.07 10.84 -14.30
C GLY A 10 -8.43 9.45 -14.35
N VAL A 11 -8.66 8.62 -13.33
CA VAL A 11 -8.23 7.22 -13.30
C VAL A 11 -9.00 6.39 -14.36
N GLY A 12 -10.32 6.57 -14.47
CA GLY A 12 -11.15 5.89 -15.47
C GLY A 12 -10.80 6.30 -16.91
N LEU A 13 -10.48 7.57 -17.18
CA LEU A 13 -10.00 8.03 -18.48
C LEU A 13 -8.59 7.54 -18.78
N ALA A 14 -7.73 7.41 -17.75
CA ALA A 14 -6.43 6.77 -17.91
C ALA A 14 -6.58 5.31 -18.34
N THR A 15 -7.51 4.57 -17.73
CA THR A 15 -7.79 3.17 -18.09
C THR A 15 -8.50 3.02 -19.44
N ALA A 16 -9.44 3.92 -19.78
CA ALA A 16 -10.12 3.92 -21.09
C ALA A 16 -9.19 4.39 -22.23
N GLY A 17 -8.28 5.33 -21.97
CA GLY A 17 -7.25 5.75 -22.93
C GLY A 17 -6.19 4.69 -23.20
N LEU A 18 -6.01 3.75 -22.29
CA LEU A 18 -5.09 2.62 -22.40
C LEU A 18 -5.50 1.63 -23.52
N THR A 19 -6.77 1.58 -23.90
CA THR A 19 -7.27 0.66 -24.95
C THR A 19 -7.30 1.24 -26.35
N LEU A 20 -7.06 2.55 -26.55
CA LEU A 20 -7.40 3.20 -27.83
C LEU A 20 -6.26 3.92 -28.57
N THR A 21 -5.04 4.06 -28.03
CA THR A 21 -3.94 4.66 -28.81
C THR A 21 -2.56 4.09 -28.47
N PRO A 22 -1.86 3.47 -29.40
CA PRO A 22 -0.43 3.21 -29.27
C PRO A 22 0.33 4.53 -29.41
N GLY A 23 0.93 5.01 -28.36
CA GLY A 23 1.87 6.13 -28.38
C GLY A 23 1.27 7.51 -28.14
N ASN A 24 1.82 8.20 -27.18
CA ASN A 24 1.82 9.67 -26.97
C ASN A 24 0.80 10.37 -26.06
N VAL A 25 0.07 9.71 -25.17
CA VAL A 25 -0.77 10.48 -24.23
C VAL A 25 -0.15 10.58 -22.80
N PHE A 26 0.91 9.87 -22.48
CA PHE A 26 1.49 9.83 -21.14
C PHE A 26 3.03 10.00 -21.08
N ALA A 27 3.61 10.65 -22.06
CA ALA A 27 5.00 11.08 -21.92
C ALA A 27 5.08 12.37 -21.07
N MET A 28 4.76 12.28 -19.79
CA MET A 28 5.46 13.11 -18.82
C MET A 28 6.85 12.48 -18.69
N THR A 29 7.84 13.09 -19.36
CA THR A 29 9.22 12.68 -19.27
C THR A 29 9.61 12.68 -17.80
N SER A 30 9.76 11.47 -17.21
CA SER A 30 10.50 11.32 -15.98
C SER A 30 11.91 11.84 -16.29
N LYS A 31 12.28 12.97 -15.70
CA LYS A 31 13.69 13.32 -15.61
C LYS A 31 14.34 12.15 -14.87
N GLU A 32 15.24 11.42 -15.54
CA GLU A 32 16.10 10.47 -14.85
C GLU A 32 16.75 11.21 -13.68
N THR A 33 16.26 10.99 -12.47
CA THR A 33 16.91 11.47 -11.26
C THR A 33 18.09 10.54 -11.01
N LYS A 34 19.22 10.84 -11.68
CA LYS A 34 20.50 10.21 -11.36
C LYS A 34 20.98 10.79 -10.05
N HIS A 35 20.73 10.07 -8.96
CA HIS A 35 21.32 10.41 -7.67
C HIS A 35 22.85 10.34 -7.77
N ALA A 36 23.53 11.39 -7.36
CA ALA A 36 24.96 11.37 -7.19
C ALA A 36 25.32 10.34 -6.09
N LYS A 37 26.49 9.72 -6.19
CA LYS A 37 26.94 8.73 -5.19
C LYS A 37 26.98 9.41 -3.80
N GLY A 38 26.13 8.94 -2.88
CA GLY A 38 25.98 9.49 -1.52
C GLY A 38 24.81 10.48 -1.35
N GLU A 39 24.05 10.80 -2.39
CA GLU A 39 22.82 11.57 -2.28
C GLU A 39 21.70 10.69 -1.71
N LYS A 40 20.95 11.24 -0.75
CA LYS A 40 19.84 10.54 -0.12
C LYS A 40 18.59 10.59 -0.98
N VAL A 41 17.83 9.51 -0.99
CA VAL A 41 16.51 9.43 -1.64
C VAL A 41 15.51 10.28 -0.86
N LYS A 42 14.87 11.22 -1.51
CA LYS A 42 13.82 12.05 -0.91
C LYS A 42 12.49 11.32 -0.95
N ILE A 43 11.93 11.05 0.22
CA ILE A 43 10.70 10.26 0.33
C ILE A 43 9.55 11.09 0.88
N ALA A 44 8.40 11.01 0.22
CA ALA A 44 7.11 11.44 0.74
C ALA A 44 6.37 10.23 1.35
N TYR A 45 5.95 10.35 2.61
CA TYR A 45 5.24 9.29 3.32
C TYR A 45 3.74 9.56 3.34
N ILE A 46 2.94 8.56 2.91
CA ILE A 46 1.49 8.63 2.82
C ILE A 46 0.89 7.56 3.75
N GLY A 47 0.17 8.02 4.79
CA GLY A 47 -0.16 7.22 5.96
C GLY A 47 1.02 7.17 6.93
N ILE A 48 1.04 8.05 7.94
CA ILE A 48 2.20 8.22 8.84
C ILE A 48 1.97 7.74 10.26
N GLY A 49 0.75 7.27 10.57
CA GLY A 49 0.43 6.69 11.86
C GLY A 49 0.78 5.20 11.93
N ASN A 50 0.93 4.67 13.15
CA ASN A 50 1.10 3.23 13.43
C ASN A 50 2.15 2.55 12.52
N ARG A 51 1.70 1.82 11.48
CA ARG A 51 2.61 1.13 10.54
C ARG A 51 3.49 2.11 9.76
N GLY A 52 2.93 3.26 9.37
CA GLY A 52 3.69 4.31 8.72
C GLY A 52 4.82 4.86 9.59
N GLU A 53 4.58 5.07 10.89
CA GLU A 53 5.63 5.45 11.84
C GLU A 53 6.76 4.41 11.87
N GLN A 54 6.42 3.12 11.90
CA GLN A 54 7.41 2.05 11.89
C GLN A 54 8.25 2.08 10.60
N ASN A 55 7.60 2.17 9.44
CA ASN A 55 8.29 2.25 8.15
C ASN A 55 9.22 3.47 8.06
N ILE A 56 8.75 4.65 8.46
CA ILE A 56 9.59 5.87 8.52
C ILE A 56 10.83 5.62 9.38
N ASN A 57 10.68 4.98 10.54
CA ASN A 57 11.79 4.72 11.43
C ASN A 57 12.78 3.69 10.86
N GLU A 58 12.30 2.63 10.21
CA GLU A 58 13.16 1.63 9.58
C GLU A 58 13.92 2.22 8.38
N PHE A 59 13.27 2.98 7.52
CA PHE A 59 13.95 3.68 6.43
C PHE A 59 15.02 4.66 6.97
N ALA A 60 14.71 5.41 8.03
CA ALA A 60 15.65 6.35 8.63
C ALA A 60 16.92 5.69 9.19
N LYS A 61 16.84 4.43 9.69
CA LYS A 61 18.00 3.68 10.18
C LYS A 61 19.04 3.40 9.09
N THR A 62 18.62 3.35 7.83
CA THR A 62 19.55 3.12 6.70
C THR A 62 20.48 4.30 6.45
N ASN A 63 20.13 5.49 6.95
CA ASN A 63 20.78 6.77 6.65
C ASN A 63 20.85 7.12 5.13
N MET A 64 20.01 6.47 4.32
CA MET A 64 19.98 6.64 2.86
C MET A 64 18.79 7.48 2.39
N VAL A 65 17.94 7.95 3.31
CA VAL A 65 16.71 8.67 2.96
C VAL A 65 16.57 10.01 3.68
N ASP A 66 15.88 10.94 3.02
CA ASP A 66 15.40 12.19 3.61
C ASP A 66 13.87 12.22 3.58
N VAL A 67 13.27 12.54 4.72
CA VAL A 67 11.82 12.70 4.87
C VAL A 67 11.44 14.12 4.44
N VAL A 68 10.86 14.27 3.26
CA VAL A 68 10.58 15.62 2.71
C VAL A 68 9.10 16.00 2.79
N ALA A 69 8.20 15.03 2.83
CA ALA A 69 6.77 15.28 2.99
C ALA A 69 6.08 14.18 3.81
N LEU A 70 5.06 14.57 4.55
CA LEU A 70 4.21 13.74 5.39
C LEU A 70 2.75 13.99 5.03
N CYS A 71 2.04 12.94 4.63
CA CYS A 71 0.64 13.00 4.26
C CYS A 71 -0.18 12.01 5.11
N ASP A 72 -1.20 12.50 5.78
CA ASP A 72 -2.17 11.68 6.51
C ASP A 72 -3.49 12.43 6.60
N VAL A 73 -4.59 11.75 6.41
CA VAL A 73 -5.95 12.33 6.46
C VAL A 73 -6.30 12.89 7.84
N ASP A 74 -5.57 12.46 8.88
CA ASP A 74 -5.79 12.87 10.28
C ASP A 74 -4.46 13.31 10.92
N LEU A 75 -3.89 14.41 10.43
CA LEU A 75 -2.66 14.98 10.98
C LEU A 75 -2.79 15.43 12.45
N GLN A 76 -4.01 15.67 12.94
CA GLN A 76 -4.26 16.02 14.34
C GLN A 76 -4.38 14.77 15.24
N GLY A 77 -4.53 13.60 14.65
CA GLY A 77 -4.64 12.33 15.36
C GLY A 77 -3.38 12.01 16.17
N LYS A 78 -3.58 11.40 17.34
CA LYS A 78 -2.48 11.01 18.26
C LYS A 78 -1.42 10.15 17.60
N GLN A 79 -1.82 9.31 16.65
CA GLN A 79 -0.96 8.39 15.91
C GLN A 79 0.07 9.10 15.03
N CYS A 80 -0.15 10.36 14.64
CA CYS A 80 0.73 11.13 13.78
C CYS A 80 1.73 12.01 14.56
N GLN A 81 1.43 12.34 15.83
CA GLN A 81 2.13 13.40 16.57
C GLN A 81 3.65 13.13 16.74
N LYS A 82 4.05 11.89 16.98
CA LYS A 82 5.48 11.53 17.13
C LYS A 82 6.26 11.77 15.85
N VAL A 83 5.70 11.39 14.71
CA VAL A 83 6.32 11.59 13.39
C VAL A 83 6.40 13.08 13.06
N LEU A 84 5.30 13.81 13.28
CA LEU A 84 5.25 15.25 13.03
C LEU A 84 6.24 16.04 13.88
N ALA A 85 6.45 15.65 15.14
CA ALA A 85 7.44 16.26 16.02
C ALA A 85 8.87 15.92 15.59
N LYS A 86 9.12 14.71 15.10
CA LYS A 86 10.45 14.25 14.65
C LYS A 86 10.88 14.93 13.34
N TYR A 87 9.94 15.27 12.48
CA TYR A 87 10.21 15.88 11.16
C TYR A 87 9.48 17.21 10.98
N PRO A 88 9.85 18.25 11.76
CA PRO A 88 9.13 19.52 11.77
C PRO A 88 9.21 20.28 10.44
N ASN A 89 10.26 20.06 9.66
CA ASN A 89 10.52 20.72 8.38
C ASN A 89 9.87 20.02 7.17
N ALA A 90 9.36 18.79 7.34
CA ALA A 90 8.69 18.09 6.26
C ALA A 90 7.37 18.78 5.89
N LYS A 91 7.07 18.89 4.58
CA LYS A 91 5.78 19.42 4.11
C LYS A 91 4.64 18.53 4.60
N ARG A 92 3.49 19.12 4.88
CA ARG A 92 2.33 18.44 5.48
C ARG A 92 1.13 18.53 4.55
N TYR A 93 0.49 17.39 4.30
CA TYR A 93 -0.70 17.27 3.46
C TYR A 93 -1.73 16.37 4.13
N THR A 94 -3.01 16.70 4.01
CA THR A 94 -4.11 15.81 4.38
C THR A 94 -4.66 15.02 3.17
N ASP A 95 -4.33 15.47 1.96
CA ASP A 95 -4.75 14.87 0.71
C ASP A 95 -3.52 14.53 -0.15
N PHE A 96 -3.32 13.25 -0.44
CA PHE A 96 -2.21 12.80 -1.26
C PHE A 96 -2.28 13.33 -2.70
N ARG A 97 -3.47 13.61 -3.23
CA ARG A 97 -3.64 14.19 -4.57
C ARG A 97 -3.00 15.55 -4.65
N LYS A 98 -3.20 16.39 -3.62
CA LYS A 98 -2.54 17.70 -3.51
C LYS A 98 -1.04 17.58 -3.31
N LEU A 99 -0.58 16.59 -2.54
CA LEU A 99 0.84 16.31 -2.38
C LEU A 99 1.50 16.09 -3.75
N PHE A 100 0.90 15.28 -4.63
CA PHE A 100 1.44 15.06 -5.96
C PHE A 100 1.31 16.28 -6.87
N GLU A 101 0.17 17.00 -6.85
CA GLU A 101 -0.06 18.17 -7.66
C GLU A 101 0.90 19.32 -7.35
N GLU A 102 1.20 19.54 -6.07
CA GLU A 102 1.93 20.71 -5.59
C GLU A 102 3.41 20.45 -5.29
N TYR A 103 3.80 19.21 -5.03
CA TYR A 103 5.12 18.91 -4.45
C TYR A 103 5.86 17.74 -5.11
N ALA A 104 5.32 17.15 -6.18
CA ALA A 104 5.93 15.98 -6.82
C ALA A 104 7.38 16.19 -7.26
N ASP A 105 7.76 17.39 -7.68
CA ASP A 105 9.14 17.69 -8.12
C ASP A 105 10.18 17.68 -6.98
N HIS A 106 9.74 17.52 -5.73
CA HIS A 106 10.59 17.62 -4.53
C HIS A 106 10.84 16.27 -3.85
N PHE A 107 10.32 15.18 -4.39
CA PHE A 107 10.59 13.84 -3.89
C PHE A 107 10.80 12.83 -5.03
N ASP A 108 11.54 11.78 -4.73
CA ASP A 108 11.92 10.73 -5.67
C ASP A 108 11.04 9.49 -5.54
N ALA A 109 10.58 9.24 -4.31
CA ALA A 109 9.82 8.05 -3.96
C ALA A 109 8.69 8.37 -2.99
N VAL A 110 7.72 7.45 -2.94
CA VAL A 110 6.69 7.44 -1.91
C VAL A 110 6.74 6.14 -1.10
N ALA A 111 6.44 6.26 0.19
CA ALA A 111 6.16 5.10 1.05
C ALA A 111 4.70 5.16 1.50
N VAL A 112 3.92 4.14 1.10
CA VAL A 112 2.47 4.07 1.28
C VAL A 112 2.14 3.10 2.40
N SER A 113 1.50 3.60 3.47
CA SER A 113 1.11 2.81 4.64
C SER A 113 -0.32 3.15 5.08
N THR A 114 -1.18 3.39 4.12
CA THR A 114 -2.60 3.70 4.28
C THR A 114 -3.43 2.41 4.47
N PRO A 115 -4.75 2.48 4.68
CA PRO A 115 -5.62 1.31 4.60
C PRO A 115 -5.64 0.66 3.22
N ASP A 116 -5.92 -0.65 3.17
CA ASP A 116 -5.86 -1.50 1.97
C ASP A 116 -6.57 -0.89 0.75
N HIS A 117 -7.75 -0.31 0.97
CA HIS A 117 -8.61 0.22 -0.11
C HIS A 117 -8.06 1.46 -0.82
N THR A 118 -7.01 2.08 -0.29
CA THR A 118 -6.40 3.26 -0.91
C THR A 118 -5.05 2.98 -1.57
N HIS A 119 -4.43 1.81 -1.31
CA HIS A 119 -3.11 1.47 -1.86
C HIS A 119 -3.07 1.62 -3.38
N PHE A 120 -3.99 0.97 -4.09
CA PHE A 120 -4.06 1.03 -5.56
C PHE A 120 -4.03 2.45 -6.10
N PHE A 121 -4.86 3.35 -5.55
CA PHE A 121 -4.98 4.72 -6.06
C PHE A 121 -3.71 5.53 -5.86
N VAL A 122 -3.08 5.38 -4.69
CA VAL A 122 -1.83 6.09 -4.37
C VAL A 122 -0.68 5.56 -5.23
N VAL A 123 -0.57 4.23 -5.37
CA VAL A 123 0.48 3.59 -6.17
C VAL A 123 0.36 3.97 -7.65
N MET A 124 -0.86 3.90 -8.21
CA MET A 124 -1.12 4.32 -9.60
C MET A 124 -0.74 5.77 -9.84
N MET A 125 -1.07 6.65 -8.89
CA MET A 125 -0.70 8.06 -8.98
C MET A 125 0.81 8.24 -8.92
N ALA A 126 1.50 7.57 -7.99
CA ALA A 126 2.95 7.65 -7.87
C ALA A 126 3.65 7.21 -9.16
N MET A 127 3.26 6.07 -9.72
CA MET A 127 3.82 5.56 -10.98
C MET A 127 3.55 6.52 -12.15
N LYS A 128 2.35 7.10 -12.23
CA LYS A 128 2.01 8.11 -13.23
C LYS A 128 2.91 9.36 -13.15
N TYR A 129 3.34 9.74 -11.95
CA TYR A 129 4.28 10.84 -11.71
C TYR A 129 5.75 10.40 -11.81
N GLY A 130 6.04 9.16 -12.22
CA GLY A 130 7.39 8.63 -12.34
C GLY A 130 8.11 8.48 -11.00
N LYS A 131 7.37 8.30 -9.89
CA LYS A 131 7.94 8.17 -8.55
C LYS A 131 8.10 6.71 -8.17
N HIS A 132 9.23 6.37 -7.56
CA HIS A 132 9.45 5.05 -6.99
C HIS A 132 8.48 4.79 -5.85
N VAL A 133 8.10 3.54 -5.63
CA VAL A 133 7.04 3.17 -4.70
C VAL A 133 7.48 2.08 -3.75
N TYR A 134 7.36 2.32 -2.46
CA TYR A 134 7.20 1.29 -1.44
C TYR A 134 5.75 1.30 -0.97
N CYS A 135 5.06 0.17 -1.04
CA CYS A 135 3.67 0.07 -0.59
C CYS A 135 3.49 -1.09 0.36
N GLU A 136 2.82 -0.87 1.50
CA GLU A 136 2.42 -1.94 2.40
C GLU A 136 1.50 -2.96 1.72
N LYS A 137 1.50 -4.15 2.23
CA LYS A 137 0.60 -5.24 1.81
C LYS A 137 -0.82 -5.02 2.37
N PRO A 138 -1.86 -5.51 1.70
CA PRO A 138 -1.90 -6.01 0.33
C PRO A 138 -1.79 -4.86 -0.68
N LEU A 139 -1.15 -5.11 -1.82
CA LEU A 139 -0.95 -4.09 -2.84
C LEU A 139 -2.26 -3.61 -3.48
N MET A 140 -3.22 -4.52 -3.59
CA MET A 140 -4.49 -4.35 -4.28
C MET A 140 -5.58 -5.16 -3.60
N ARG A 141 -6.84 -4.87 -3.92
CA ARG A 141 -8.01 -5.57 -3.40
C ARG A 141 -8.74 -6.41 -4.45
N THR A 142 -8.55 -6.11 -5.72
CA THR A 142 -9.20 -6.82 -6.83
C THR A 142 -8.19 -7.26 -7.86
N PHE A 143 -8.53 -8.30 -8.63
CA PHE A 143 -7.71 -8.73 -9.77
C PHE A 143 -7.54 -7.62 -10.80
N GLN A 144 -8.60 -6.85 -11.07
CA GLN A 144 -8.54 -5.74 -12.02
C GLN A 144 -7.54 -4.66 -11.58
N GLU A 145 -7.51 -4.32 -10.28
CA GLU A 145 -6.48 -3.40 -9.75
C GLU A 145 -5.07 -3.96 -10.00
N GLY A 146 -4.89 -5.28 -9.80
CA GLY A 146 -3.61 -5.95 -10.06
C GLY A 146 -3.17 -5.90 -11.52
N GLU A 147 -4.09 -6.20 -12.44
CA GLU A 147 -3.82 -6.13 -13.89
C GLU A 147 -3.41 -4.71 -14.31
N LEU A 148 -4.12 -3.70 -13.81
CA LEU A 148 -3.81 -2.29 -14.09
C LEU A 148 -2.45 -1.87 -13.51
N LEU A 149 -2.07 -2.34 -12.32
CA LEU A 149 -0.76 -2.07 -11.73
C LEU A 149 0.37 -2.73 -12.53
N ILE A 150 0.17 -3.98 -12.99
CA ILE A 150 1.14 -4.68 -13.86
C ILE A 150 1.30 -3.92 -15.18
N GLU A 151 0.20 -3.51 -15.79
CA GLU A 151 0.24 -2.73 -17.02
C GLU A 151 0.98 -1.39 -16.82
N MET A 152 0.69 -0.69 -15.72
CA MET A 152 1.38 0.55 -15.38
C MET A 152 2.87 0.33 -15.15
N ALA A 153 3.27 -0.72 -14.43
CA ALA A 153 4.67 -1.06 -14.21
C ALA A 153 5.41 -1.37 -15.52
N ASN A 154 4.77 -2.09 -16.45
CA ASN A 154 5.33 -2.36 -17.77
C ASN A 154 5.53 -1.10 -18.63
N ARG A 155 4.70 -0.08 -18.41
CA ARG A 155 4.80 1.22 -19.12
C ARG A 155 5.82 2.16 -18.50
N HIS A 156 6.16 1.93 -17.24
CA HIS A 156 7.10 2.74 -16.45
C HIS A 156 8.24 1.88 -15.90
N PRO A 157 9.04 1.24 -16.77
CA PRO A 157 10.12 0.35 -16.33
C PRO A 157 11.21 1.07 -15.52
N GLU A 158 11.28 2.40 -15.62
CA GLU A 158 12.16 3.25 -14.82
C GLU A 158 11.71 3.39 -13.36
N VAL A 159 10.46 3.08 -13.04
CA VAL A 159 9.91 3.16 -11.69
C VAL A 159 10.18 1.86 -10.93
N VAL A 160 10.91 1.95 -9.84
CA VAL A 160 11.11 0.83 -8.92
C VAL A 160 9.92 0.73 -7.98
N THR A 161 9.35 -0.47 -7.89
CA THR A 161 8.26 -0.77 -6.97
C THR A 161 8.66 -1.87 -6.00
N GLN A 162 8.30 -1.71 -4.72
CA GLN A 162 8.56 -2.69 -3.66
C GLN A 162 7.32 -2.89 -2.79
N LEU A 163 6.90 -4.14 -2.67
CA LEU A 163 5.86 -4.52 -1.70
C LEU A 163 6.45 -4.65 -0.30
N GLY A 164 5.77 -4.05 0.67
CA GLY A 164 6.14 -4.07 2.08
C GLY A 164 5.73 -5.34 2.81
N ASN A 165 6.25 -6.48 2.40
CA ASN A 165 6.06 -7.73 3.12
C ASN A 165 7.28 -8.04 3.99
N GLN A 166 7.21 -7.67 5.29
CA GLN A 166 8.35 -7.72 6.19
C GLN A 166 8.91 -9.13 6.39
N GLY A 167 8.09 -10.18 6.37
CA GLY A 167 8.53 -11.57 6.52
C GLY A 167 9.55 -11.99 5.47
N HIS A 168 9.48 -11.39 4.28
CA HIS A 168 10.40 -11.65 3.17
C HIS A 168 11.84 -11.16 3.41
N SER A 169 12.06 -10.33 4.42
CA SER A 169 13.37 -9.76 4.78
C SER A 169 13.91 -10.28 6.10
N GLU A 170 13.25 -11.25 6.73
CA GLU A 170 13.64 -11.81 8.03
C GLU A 170 14.56 -13.03 7.88
N GLY A 171 15.34 -13.31 8.92
CA GLY A 171 16.33 -14.40 8.91
C GLY A 171 15.76 -15.79 8.65
N ASN A 172 14.53 -16.06 9.12
CA ASN A 172 13.82 -17.31 8.85
C ASN A 172 13.53 -17.53 7.36
N TYR A 173 13.23 -16.48 6.59
CA TYR A 173 13.05 -16.57 5.14
C TYR A 173 14.35 -17.04 4.46
N PHE A 174 15.47 -16.41 4.78
CA PHE A 174 16.77 -16.78 4.22
C PHE A 174 17.21 -18.18 4.63
N GLN A 175 16.92 -18.61 5.86
CA GLN A 175 17.19 -19.97 6.32
C GLN A 175 16.37 -20.98 5.55
N PHE A 176 15.07 -20.72 5.34
CA PHE A 176 14.19 -21.59 4.56
C PHE A 176 14.68 -21.71 3.10
N LYS A 177 15.07 -20.60 2.48
CA LYS A 177 15.65 -20.56 1.14
C LYS A 177 16.92 -21.40 1.06
N ALA A 178 17.83 -21.27 2.03
CA ALA A 178 19.06 -22.07 2.08
C ALA A 178 18.75 -23.58 2.21
N TRP A 179 17.77 -23.99 3.00
CA TRP A 179 17.35 -25.37 3.09
C TRP A 179 16.79 -25.94 1.80
N GLN A 180 16.09 -25.11 1.02
CA GLN A 180 15.63 -25.48 -0.31
C GLN A 180 16.79 -25.67 -1.29
N GLU A 181 17.68 -24.70 -1.36
CA GLU A 181 18.87 -24.74 -2.22
C GLU A 181 19.77 -25.93 -1.91
N ALA A 182 19.82 -26.33 -0.63
CA ALA A 182 20.53 -27.52 -0.17
C ALA A 182 19.76 -28.84 -0.42
N GLY A 183 18.53 -28.80 -0.96
CA GLY A 183 17.69 -29.98 -1.18
C GLY A 183 17.18 -30.66 0.09
N ILE A 184 17.21 -29.96 1.23
CA ILE A 184 16.63 -30.46 2.50
C ILE A 184 15.10 -30.40 2.43
N ILE A 185 14.56 -29.30 1.88
CA ILE A 185 13.14 -29.16 1.57
C ILE A 185 12.96 -29.41 0.08
N LYS A 186 12.41 -30.59 -0.25
CA LYS A 186 12.16 -31.03 -1.62
C LYS A 186 10.94 -31.93 -1.69
N ASP A 187 10.43 -32.19 -2.88
CA ASP A 187 9.31 -33.09 -3.15
C ASP A 187 8.07 -32.77 -2.28
N VAL A 188 7.79 -31.47 -2.10
CA VAL A 188 6.69 -30.99 -1.26
C VAL A 188 5.36 -31.28 -1.96
N THR A 189 4.50 -32.11 -1.34
CA THR A 189 3.19 -32.49 -1.88
C THR A 189 2.03 -31.70 -1.26
N SER A 190 2.22 -31.13 -0.09
CA SER A 190 1.21 -30.29 0.57
C SER A 190 1.84 -29.27 1.51
N VAL A 191 1.18 -28.16 1.68
CA VAL A 191 1.55 -27.11 2.63
C VAL A 191 0.31 -26.73 3.43
N VAL A 192 0.46 -26.68 4.76
CA VAL A 192 -0.59 -26.24 5.66
C VAL A 192 -0.10 -25.01 6.42
N ALA A 193 -0.80 -23.90 6.29
CA ALA A 193 -0.49 -22.66 6.96
C ALA A 193 -1.57 -22.30 8.00
N HIS A 194 -1.15 -21.98 9.21
CA HIS A 194 -2.04 -21.62 10.31
C HIS A 194 -1.68 -20.25 10.88
N MET A 195 -2.68 -19.51 11.31
CA MET A 195 -2.53 -18.33 12.12
C MET A 195 -3.05 -18.60 13.54
N ASN A 196 -2.17 -18.55 14.52
CA ASN A 196 -2.50 -18.80 15.92
C ASN A 196 -2.90 -17.54 16.69
N ASN A 197 -3.54 -16.58 16.04
CA ASN A 197 -3.86 -15.28 16.63
C ASN A 197 -5.33 -14.91 16.35
N ASP A 198 -5.99 -14.36 17.36
CA ASP A 198 -7.40 -13.94 17.33
C ASP A 198 -7.73 -12.73 16.46
N ARG A 199 -6.81 -12.26 15.65
CA ARG A 199 -7.00 -11.04 14.83
C ARG A 199 -8.03 -11.14 13.71
N ARG A 200 -8.94 -12.10 13.78
CA ARG A 200 -9.88 -12.37 12.68
C ARG A 200 -10.84 -11.23 12.42
N TRP A 201 -11.28 -10.57 13.47
CA TRP A 201 -12.50 -9.78 13.43
C TRP A 201 -12.31 -8.43 14.10
N HIS A 202 -11.28 -7.74 13.89
CA HIS A 202 -11.04 -6.37 14.35
C HIS A 202 -12.33 -5.66 14.88
N LYS A 203 -12.87 -6.14 16.02
CA LYS A 203 -14.12 -5.68 16.67
C LYS A 203 -15.41 -5.81 15.82
N TYR A 204 -15.44 -6.73 14.87
CA TYR A 204 -16.66 -7.00 14.12
C TYR A 204 -17.73 -7.62 15.02
N ASP A 205 -18.96 -7.07 14.99
CA ASP A 205 -20.13 -7.65 15.64
C ASP A 205 -20.90 -8.54 14.66
N TRP A 206 -20.96 -9.84 14.94
CA TRP A 206 -21.68 -10.83 14.13
C TRP A 206 -23.19 -10.57 13.97
N ASN A 207 -23.78 -9.82 14.90
CA ASN A 207 -25.19 -9.43 14.85
C ASN A 207 -25.42 -8.21 13.97
N MET A 208 -24.37 -7.56 13.51
CA MET A 208 -24.46 -6.39 12.67
C MET A 208 -24.79 -6.76 11.24
N ILE A 209 -26.03 -6.58 10.83
CA ILE A 209 -26.54 -6.87 9.48
C ILE A 209 -26.60 -5.63 8.57
N LYS A 210 -26.30 -4.45 9.09
CA LYS A 210 -26.30 -3.18 8.36
C LYS A 210 -25.04 -2.40 8.66
N MET A 211 -24.63 -1.58 7.69
CA MET A 211 -23.56 -0.59 7.93
C MET A 211 -23.97 0.38 9.05
N PRO A 212 -23.00 0.86 9.86
CA PRO A 212 -23.26 1.87 10.89
C PRO A 212 -23.92 3.12 10.30
N GLU A 213 -24.83 3.74 11.05
CA GLU A 213 -25.51 4.99 10.63
C GLU A 213 -24.52 6.15 10.47
N GLY A 214 -23.48 6.16 11.26
CA GLY A 214 -22.38 7.13 11.22
C GLY A 214 -22.16 7.83 12.56
N ASP A 215 -20.96 8.34 12.71
CA ASP A 215 -20.53 9.18 13.83
C ASP A 215 -20.08 10.55 13.30
N ALA A 216 -19.87 11.51 14.19
CA ALA A 216 -19.26 12.78 13.81
C ALA A 216 -17.81 12.56 13.35
N ILE A 217 -17.45 13.13 12.22
CA ILE A 217 -16.07 13.10 11.71
C ILE A 217 -15.18 13.85 12.70
N PRO A 218 -14.03 13.28 13.11
CA PRO A 218 -13.06 13.98 13.95
C PRO A 218 -12.61 15.30 13.33
N GLN A 219 -12.44 16.31 14.17
CA GLN A 219 -11.99 17.62 13.71
C GLN A 219 -10.63 17.49 13.00
N GLY A 220 -10.51 18.07 11.81
CA GLY A 220 -9.29 18.05 11.01
C GLY A 220 -9.03 16.77 10.21
N MET A 221 -9.92 15.76 10.33
CA MET A 221 -9.84 14.55 9.52
C MET A 221 -10.50 14.76 8.15
N ASP A 222 -9.80 14.39 7.08
CA ASP A 222 -10.35 14.37 5.72
C ASP A 222 -10.96 12.99 5.42
N TRP A 223 -12.27 12.87 5.70
CA TRP A 223 -13.00 11.61 5.50
C TRP A 223 -13.16 11.24 4.03
N ASP A 224 -13.29 12.21 3.14
CA ASP A 224 -13.42 11.95 1.70
C ASP A 224 -12.14 11.32 1.13
N VAL A 225 -10.98 11.85 1.52
CA VAL A 225 -9.69 11.29 1.13
C VAL A 225 -9.45 9.93 1.75
N TRP A 226 -9.78 9.73 3.03
CA TRP A 226 -9.68 8.42 3.69
C TRP A 226 -10.53 7.37 3.00
N HIS A 227 -11.74 7.75 2.64
CA HIS A 227 -12.70 6.86 1.98
C HIS A 227 -12.23 6.42 0.58
N GLY A 228 -11.52 7.27 -0.12
CA GLY A 228 -10.93 6.97 -1.42
C GLY A 228 -11.95 6.61 -2.50
N GLY A 229 -11.67 5.57 -3.29
CA GLY A 229 -12.45 5.17 -4.47
C GLY A 229 -13.59 4.18 -4.20
N VAL A 230 -13.78 3.70 -2.96
CA VAL A 230 -14.80 2.70 -2.65
C VAL A 230 -16.19 3.32 -2.47
N ARG A 231 -17.22 2.48 -2.34
CA ARG A 231 -18.60 2.93 -2.10
C ARG A 231 -18.64 3.82 -0.86
N TYR A 232 -19.33 4.96 -0.94
CA TYR A 232 -19.39 5.91 0.16
C TYR A 232 -20.16 5.36 1.36
N HIS A 233 -19.60 5.56 2.54
CA HIS A 233 -20.21 5.33 3.84
C HIS A 233 -19.99 6.55 4.73
N ASN A 234 -20.93 6.83 5.62
CA ASN A 234 -20.73 7.81 6.68
C ASN A 234 -19.55 7.39 7.57
N PHE A 235 -18.85 8.35 8.14
CA PHE A 235 -17.79 8.05 9.09
C PHE A 235 -18.34 7.24 10.27
N SER A 236 -17.63 6.20 10.68
CA SER A 236 -17.85 5.51 11.92
C SER A 236 -16.55 5.18 12.62
N LYS A 237 -16.56 5.29 13.95
CA LYS A 237 -15.43 4.85 14.79
C LYS A 237 -15.12 3.36 14.62
N LEU A 238 -16.08 2.57 14.15
CA LEU A 238 -15.91 1.15 13.84
C LEU A 238 -15.05 0.91 12.59
N PHE A 239 -14.77 1.92 11.77
CA PHE A 239 -13.89 1.83 10.63
C PHE A 239 -12.49 2.34 10.95
N HIS A 240 -12.36 3.22 11.95
CA HIS A 240 -11.14 3.96 12.19
C HIS A 240 -10.07 3.16 12.96
N GLN A 241 -8.82 3.56 12.82
CA GLN A 241 -7.63 3.08 13.53
C GLN A 241 -7.34 1.56 13.44
N GLY A 242 -7.70 0.92 12.31
CA GLY A 242 -7.35 -0.47 12.05
C GLY A 242 -8.54 -1.41 12.02
N ASP A 243 -9.67 -1.04 12.57
CA ASP A 243 -10.89 -1.86 12.57
C ASP A 243 -11.52 -1.97 11.17
N TRP A 244 -11.15 -1.07 10.22
CA TRP A 244 -11.52 -1.11 8.81
C TRP A 244 -11.21 -2.44 8.13
N ARG A 245 -10.26 -3.22 8.64
CA ARG A 245 -9.84 -4.51 8.08
C ARG A 245 -10.96 -5.55 8.01
N SER A 246 -11.93 -5.46 8.92
CA SER A 246 -13.08 -6.36 8.99
C SER A 246 -14.23 -5.97 8.06
N TRP A 247 -14.14 -4.82 7.42
CA TRP A 247 -15.20 -4.31 6.55
C TRP A 247 -14.84 -4.56 5.09
N TYR A 248 -15.72 -5.25 4.37
CA TYR A 248 -15.48 -5.67 2.99
C TYR A 248 -15.10 -4.52 2.04
N ASP A 249 -15.70 -3.34 2.23
CA ASP A 249 -15.42 -2.17 1.37
C ASP A 249 -14.04 -1.53 1.65
N PHE A 250 -13.42 -1.81 2.79
CA PHE A 250 -12.18 -1.16 3.22
C PHE A 250 -11.00 -2.12 3.36
N GLY A 251 -11.22 -3.36 3.79
CA GLY A 251 -10.18 -4.35 4.04
C GLY A 251 -10.43 -5.65 3.30
N MET A 252 -9.47 -6.54 3.38
CA MET A 252 -9.51 -7.88 2.78
C MET A 252 -9.69 -8.99 3.80
N GLY A 253 -10.14 -8.66 5.03
CA GLY A 253 -10.32 -9.60 6.11
C GLY A 253 -9.03 -10.28 6.58
N ALA A 254 -9.17 -11.35 7.34
CA ALA A 254 -8.02 -12.05 7.93
C ALA A 254 -7.07 -12.65 6.87
N LEU A 255 -7.59 -13.17 5.78
CA LEU A 255 -6.78 -13.74 4.72
C LEU A 255 -5.93 -12.68 4.01
N GLY A 256 -6.51 -11.52 3.66
CA GLY A 256 -5.76 -10.43 3.05
C GLY A 256 -4.76 -9.79 4.00
N ASP A 257 -5.11 -9.65 5.29
CA ASP A 257 -4.21 -9.07 6.29
C ASP A 257 -3.03 -10.00 6.61
N TRP A 258 -3.27 -11.29 6.82
CA TRP A 258 -2.24 -12.26 7.25
C TRP A 258 -1.79 -13.25 6.18
N GLY A 259 -2.62 -13.52 5.18
CA GLY A 259 -2.27 -14.48 4.12
C GLY A 259 -0.98 -14.08 3.40
N ALA A 260 -0.77 -12.80 3.16
CA ALA A 260 0.46 -12.29 2.56
C ALA A 260 1.71 -12.66 3.38
N HIS A 261 1.61 -12.68 4.72
CA HIS A 261 2.72 -13.06 5.59
C HIS A 261 2.94 -14.57 5.67
N LEU A 262 1.85 -15.35 5.73
CA LEU A 262 1.92 -16.79 5.93
C LEU A 262 2.26 -17.56 4.66
N LEU A 263 1.78 -17.08 3.51
CA LEU A 263 1.92 -17.74 2.23
C LEU A 263 3.11 -17.25 1.40
N ASP A 264 3.72 -16.13 1.78
CA ASP A 264 4.83 -15.52 1.05
C ASP A 264 6.01 -16.48 0.86
N THR A 265 6.47 -17.11 1.95
CA THR A 265 7.57 -18.09 1.89
C THR A 265 7.23 -19.26 0.99
N VAL A 266 5.99 -19.76 1.02
CA VAL A 266 5.51 -20.83 0.15
C VAL A 266 5.47 -20.38 -1.30
N GLN A 267 4.92 -19.20 -1.54
CA GLN A 267 4.74 -18.62 -2.88
C GLN A 267 6.06 -18.33 -3.57
N SER A 268 7.05 -17.85 -2.84
CA SER A 268 8.38 -17.47 -3.36
C SER A 268 9.34 -18.65 -3.53
N THR A 269 8.88 -19.89 -3.27
CA THR A 269 9.68 -21.09 -3.22
C THR A 269 9.52 -21.94 -4.49
N PRO A 270 10.43 -21.91 -5.48
CA PRO A 270 10.30 -22.66 -6.75
C PRO A 270 10.17 -24.18 -6.56
N ALA A 271 10.83 -24.75 -5.56
CA ALA A 271 10.77 -26.21 -5.30
C ALA A 271 9.41 -26.71 -4.81
N ILE A 272 8.54 -25.80 -4.33
CA ILE A 272 7.17 -26.14 -3.93
C ILE A 272 6.23 -26.14 -5.15
N TRP A 273 6.60 -25.48 -6.25
CA TRP A 273 5.72 -25.20 -7.40
C TRP A 273 6.12 -25.96 -8.67
N GLN A 274 6.50 -27.22 -8.59
CA GLN A 274 6.84 -28.06 -9.76
C GLN A 274 5.62 -28.69 -10.47
N GLY A 275 4.41 -28.14 -10.33
CA GLY A 275 3.21 -28.65 -10.94
C GLY A 275 2.17 -27.59 -11.24
N GLU A 276 0.99 -28.00 -11.73
CA GLU A 276 -0.16 -27.11 -11.89
C GLU A 276 -0.57 -26.50 -10.53
N ARG A 277 -0.73 -25.17 -10.51
CA ARG A 277 -1.06 -24.44 -9.29
C ARG A 277 -2.54 -24.60 -8.97
N VAL A 278 -2.88 -25.49 -8.05
CA VAL A 278 -4.24 -25.60 -7.54
C VAL A 278 -4.29 -25.02 -6.13
N PHE A 279 -5.00 -23.93 -5.97
CA PHE A 279 -5.32 -23.38 -4.65
C PHE A 279 -6.70 -23.90 -4.23
N SER A 280 -6.78 -24.62 -3.13
CA SER A 280 -8.04 -24.88 -2.44
C SER A 280 -7.98 -24.24 -1.06
N ILE A 281 -8.94 -23.39 -0.75
CA ILE A 281 -9.14 -22.84 0.61
C ILE A 281 -10.25 -23.70 1.21
N PRO A 282 -9.96 -24.56 2.21
CA PRO A 282 -11.03 -25.24 2.93
C PRO A 282 -11.84 -24.21 3.72
N TRP A 283 -13.15 -24.29 3.60
CA TRP A 283 -14.14 -23.46 4.29
C TRP A 283 -14.18 -23.75 5.80
#